data_47da740d1d3a98a295344cf01512c1d5
#
_entry.id   47da740d1d3a98a295344cf01512c1d5
#
_cell.length_a   1.000
_cell.length_b   1.000
_cell.length_c   1.000
_cell.angle_alpha   90.00
_cell.angle_beta   90.00
_cell.angle_gamma   90.00
#
_symmetry.space_group_name_H-M   'P 1'
#
loop_
_entity.id
_entity.type
_entity.pdbx_description
1 polymer ?
#
loop_
_entity_poly.entity_id
_entity_poly.type
_entity_poly.pdbx_seq_one_letter_code
_entity_poly.pdbx_strand_id
1 'polypeptide(L)'
;MDGRGWRTGIRPAALAAVLAVTCSAVVACSAGRPSSPGPGLRGQKLEVAAVWSGVEQRHFELVLRAFTRQTGVSVTYTSAGYGVPAFLAARLAQGRPPDVAFLPQPGLLRMYADEHVLVPLDQIAGSAVDENYNPVWRQLGSVGGTLYGVWFKAANKSLIWYNEGVFERAGVAPPTDMGGLLALERKLAITGSPAFAIGAGDGWTLADWFSNCYLQVAGPARYDLLAAHRIPWTDPSVTATLRLMARVLDPRVIAGGPQAAIRTSYPESVGQTFARRPMAAMVFEGDFVAGVINGETRARLGVDADAFPFPAAGRQGGPMVVAGGDAAVLMRRSPAGEALIRFLASPQAAAIWAAQGGFISPNTNLGVSVYPDPITRSIASGLLQAGDNFRFSLSDLTPAGFGGTEAQGMRKILRQFLVSRDVSGTAAELEQAAGRAYPP
;
A
#
# COMPACT_ATOMS: atom_id res chain seq x y z
N MET A 1 51.61 2.22 73.22
CA MET A 1 52.16 0.93 73.59
C MET A 1 52.46 0.23 72.30
N ASP A 2 53.65 0.37 71.91
CA ASP A 2 54.69 -0.65 71.75
C ASP A 2 54.34 -1.66 70.64
N GLY A 3 55.11 -1.91 69.70
CA GLY A 3 56.49 -1.58 69.47
C GLY A 3 57.06 -2.58 68.46
N ARG A 4 58.00 -2.08 67.64
CA ARG A 4 59.17 -2.76 67.08
C ARG A 4 58.91 -3.99 66.19
N GLY A 5 59.43 -4.15 65.03
CA GLY A 5 60.69 -3.65 64.50
C GLY A 5 61.49 -4.81 63.95
N TRP A 6 62.32 -4.61 62.94
CA TRP A 6 63.49 -5.28 62.38
C TRP A 6 63.28 -5.98 61.01
N ARG A 7 63.75 -5.29 59.94
CA ARG A 7 65.06 -5.35 59.21
C ARG A 7 65.57 -6.81 58.96
N THR A 8 65.82 -7.17 57.81
CA THR A 8 66.92 -7.08 56.85
C THR A 8 66.93 -8.31 55.93
N GLY A 9 67.38 -8.11 54.70
CA GLY A 9 67.96 -9.21 53.95
C GLY A 9 67.89 -9.07 52.45
N ILE A 10 68.86 -8.37 51.89
CA ILE A 10 69.07 -8.25 50.42
C ILE A 10 69.77 -9.53 49.93
N ARG A 11 69.40 -10.11 48.81
CA ARG A 11 70.28 -10.49 47.69
C ARG A 11 69.53 -11.07 46.49
N PRO A 12 70.08 -10.87 45.27
CA PRO A 12 69.37 -10.93 43.99
C PRO A 12 69.63 -12.28 43.26
N ALA A 13 68.69 -12.62 42.37
CA ALA A 13 69.07 -13.43 41.20
C ALA A 13 67.92 -13.53 40.14
N ALA A 14 68.38 -13.30 38.94
CA ALA A 14 67.97 -13.88 37.71
C ALA A 14 66.64 -13.43 37.02
N LEU A 15 66.87 -12.66 35.98
CA LEU A 15 65.98 -12.45 34.85
C LEU A 15 65.52 -13.79 34.26
N ALA A 16 64.19 -13.91 34.08
CA ALA A 16 63.62 -14.76 33.00
C ALA A 16 62.50 -13.93 32.35
N ALA A 17 62.82 -13.38 31.20
CA ALA A 17 61.85 -12.68 30.34
C ALA A 17 60.91 -13.72 29.72
N VAL A 18 59.64 -13.71 30.15
CA VAL A 18 58.56 -14.46 29.44
C VAL A 18 57.84 -13.41 28.61
N LEU A 19 58.05 -13.47 27.27
CA LEU A 19 57.26 -12.74 26.29
C LEU A 19 55.82 -13.33 26.27
N ALA A 20 54.89 -12.67 26.92
CA ALA A 20 53.48 -12.95 26.72
C ALA A 20 53.03 -12.22 25.43
N VAL A 21 52.92 -12.97 24.33
CA VAL A 21 52.25 -12.51 23.10
C VAL A 21 50.78 -12.45 23.37
N THR A 22 50.23 -11.26 23.67
CA THR A 22 48.81 -11.00 23.69
C THR A 22 48.31 -10.94 22.25
N CYS A 23 47.73 -12.01 21.75
CA CYS A 23 46.89 -11.98 20.55
C CYS A 23 45.65 -11.18 20.83
N SER A 24 45.66 -9.89 20.52
CA SER A 24 44.44 -9.07 20.40
C SER A 24 43.68 -9.56 19.18
N ALA A 25 42.64 -10.37 19.39
CA ALA A 25 41.67 -10.70 18.37
C ALA A 25 40.91 -9.41 18.04
N VAL A 26 41.30 -8.76 16.95
CA VAL A 26 40.50 -7.70 16.32
C VAL A 26 39.29 -8.40 15.71
N VAL A 27 38.15 -8.34 16.40
CA VAL A 27 36.85 -8.65 15.80
C VAL A 27 36.58 -7.57 14.76
N ALA A 28 36.97 -7.82 13.52
CA ALA A 28 36.57 -7.02 12.38
C ALA A 28 35.06 -7.26 12.18
N CYS A 29 34.25 -6.30 12.64
CA CYS A 29 32.88 -6.17 12.14
C CYS A 29 32.97 -6.04 10.63
N SER A 30 32.72 -7.13 9.91
CA SER A 30 32.52 -7.10 8.47
C SER A 30 31.22 -6.38 8.16
N ALA A 31 31.30 -5.03 8.12
CA ALA A 31 30.34 -4.23 7.39
C ALA A 31 30.36 -4.79 5.96
N GLY A 32 29.27 -5.45 5.55
CA GLY A 32 29.15 -6.01 4.23
C GLY A 32 29.49 -4.95 3.17
N ARG A 33 30.61 -5.15 2.49
CA ARG A 33 30.93 -4.34 1.32
C ARG A 33 29.78 -4.45 0.35
N PRO A 34 29.27 -3.34 -0.20
CA PRO A 34 28.33 -3.41 -1.28
C PRO A 34 28.98 -4.25 -2.39
N SER A 35 28.31 -5.32 -2.79
CA SER A 35 28.76 -6.17 -3.90
C SER A 35 28.96 -5.29 -5.11
N SER A 36 30.19 -5.29 -5.66
CA SER A 36 30.50 -4.59 -6.92
C SER A 36 29.52 -5.03 -7.99
N PRO A 37 29.05 -4.12 -8.87
CA PRO A 37 28.16 -4.48 -9.98
C PRO A 37 28.80 -5.62 -10.77
N GLY A 38 28.06 -6.70 -11.01
CA GLY A 38 28.55 -7.80 -11.84
C GLY A 38 28.98 -7.25 -13.21
N PRO A 39 30.07 -7.77 -13.81
CA PRO A 39 30.54 -7.31 -15.12
C PRO A 39 29.40 -7.50 -16.14
N GLY A 40 28.92 -6.40 -16.75
CA GLY A 40 27.94 -6.45 -17.82
C GLY A 40 26.65 -5.63 -17.66
N LEU A 41 26.39 -4.99 -16.50
CA LEU A 41 25.18 -4.17 -16.33
C LEU A 41 25.32 -2.72 -16.81
N ARG A 42 26.53 -2.15 -16.73
CA ARG A 42 26.79 -0.76 -17.09
C ARG A 42 26.43 -0.47 -18.55
N GLY A 43 25.64 0.57 -18.78
CA GLY A 43 25.20 0.99 -20.11
C GLY A 43 23.97 0.27 -20.64
N GLN A 44 23.45 -0.76 -19.94
CA GLN A 44 22.15 -1.32 -20.26
C GLN A 44 21.03 -0.30 -19.98
N LYS A 45 19.93 -0.45 -20.70
CA LYS A 45 18.73 0.41 -20.57
C LYS A 45 17.54 -0.41 -20.12
N LEU A 46 16.71 0.17 -19.26
CA LEU A 46 15.45 -0.40 -18.81
C LEU A 46 14.32 0.61 -18.96
N GLU A 47 13.15 0.14 -19.35
CA GLU A 47 11.88 0.85 -19.20
C GLU A 47 11.09 0.28 -18.03
N VAL A 48 10.68 1.16 -17.11
CA VAL A 48 9.85 0.82 -15.95
C VAL A 48 8.54 1.57 -16.04
N ALA A 49 7.41 0.87 -15.93
CA ALA A 49 6.08 1.48 -15.92
C ALA A 49 5.35 1.21 -14.59
N ALA A 50 4.70 2.23 -14.06
CA ALA A 50 3.88 2.11 -12.84
C ALA A 50 2.72 3.11 -12.84
N VAL A 51 1.83 2.99 -11.85
CA VAL A 51 0.68 3.88 -11.64
C VAL A 51 1.11 5.28 -11.21
N TRP A 52 2.23 5.42 -10.52
CA TRP A 52 2.61 6.62 -9.78
C TRP A 52 2.92 7.82 -10.66
N SER A 53 2.32 8.97 -10.29
CA SER A 53 2.56 10.28 -10.89
C SER A 53 2.82 11.32 -9.79
N GLY A 54 3.14 12.55 -10.16
CA GLY A 54 3.31 13.66 -9.21
C GLY A 54 4.36 13.38 -8.13
N VAL A 55 3.96 13.44 -6.87
CA VAL A 55 4.84 13.24 -5.70
C VAL A 55 5.36 11.81 -5.64
N GLU A 56 4.49 10.82 -5.80
CA GLU A 56 4.86 9.40 -5.74
C GLU A 56 5.89 9.04 -6.82
N GLN A 57 5.71 9.55 -8.04
CA GLN A 57 6.69 9.39 -9.11
C GLN A 57 8.06 9.96 -8.69
N ARG A 58 8.10 11.17 -8.17
CA ARG A 58 9.37 11.80 -7.73
C ARG A 58 10.08 10.96 -6.67
N HIS A 59 9.33 10.39 -5.71
CA HIS A 59 9.89 9.53 -4.68
C HIS A 59 10.40 8.21 -5.24
N PHE A 60 9.64 7.56 -6.13
CA PHE A 60 10.07 6.33 -6.78
C PHE A 60 11.30 6.55 -7.68
N GLU A 61 11.40 7.68 -8.37
CA GLU A 61 12.60 8.02 -9.14
C GLU A 61 13.85 8.15 -8.26
N LEU A 62 13.74 8.45 -6.94
CA LEU A 62 14.89 8.36 -6.02
C LEU A 62 15.39 6.92 -5.88
N VAL A 63 14.46 5.96 -5.83
CA VAL A 63 14.77 4.52 -5.80
C VAL A 63 15.50 4.11 -7.09
N LEU A 64 14.95 4.48 -8.24
CA LEU A 64 15.55 4.19 -9.55
C LEU A 64 16.93 4.85 -9.73
N ARG A 65 17.10 6.08 -9.26
CA ARG A 65 18.41 6.76 -9.25
C ARG A 65 19.44 6.04 -8.37
N ALA A 66 19.01 5.49 -7.23
CA ALA A 66 19.91 4.69 -6.38
C ALA A 66 20.35 3.41 -7.09
N PHE A 67 19.44 2.71 -7.75
CA PHE A 67 19.75 1.56 -8.58
C PHE A 67 20.72 1.91 -9.73
N THR A 68 20.45 3.01 -10.45
CA THR A 68 21.35 3.50 -11.52
C THR A 68 22.75 3.80 -11.00
N ARG A 69 22.88 4.47 -9.84
CA ARG A 69 24.21 4.74 -9.23
C ARG A 69 24.95 3.46 -8.87
N GLN A 70 24.24 2.45 -8.40
CA GLN A 70 24.82 1.18 -7.96
C GLN A 70 25.26 0.30 -9.14
N THR A 71 24.51 0.32 -10.26
CA THR A 71 24.67 -0.65 -11.34
C THR A 71 25.21 -0.05 -12.65
N GLY A 72 25.02 1.24 -12.86
CA GLY A 72 25.29 1.90 -14.14
C GLY A 72 24.24 1.65 -15.21
N VAL A 73 23.10 1.03 -14.86
CA VAL A 73 21.94 0.85 -15.74
C VAL A 73 21.20 2.17 -15.89
N SER A 74 20.84 2.55 -17.12
CA SER A 74 19.97 3.71 -17.39
C SER A 74 18.50 3.29 -17.31
N VAL A 75 17.72 3.90 -16.45
CA VAL A 75 16.29 3.57 -16.27
C VAL A 75 15.42 4.72 -16.77
N THR A 76 14.48 4.42 -17.66
CA THR A 76 13.40 5.32 -18.08
C THR A 76 12.13 4.94 -17.34
N TYR A 77 11.49 5.90 -16.69
CA TYR A 77 10.21 5.71 -16.00
C TYR A 77 9.05 6.25 -16.84
N THR A 78 7.97 5.47 -16.92
CA THR A 78 6.72 5.86 -17.57
C THR A 78 5.57 5.74 -16.56
N SER A 79 4.88 6.84 -16.28
CA SER A 79 3.64 6.80 -15.50
C SER A 79 2.48 6.36 -16.40
N ALA A 80 1.83 5.27 -16.03
CA ALA A 80 0.59 4.80 -16.68
C ALA A 80 -0.67 5.40 -16.03
N GLY A 81 -0.52 6.15 -14.92
CA GLY A 81 -1.65 6.62 -14.12
C GLY A 81 -2.51 5.45 -13.64
N TYR A 82 -3.76 5.70 -13.32
CA TYR A 82 -4.68 4.65 -12.87
C TYR A 82 -5.14 3.69 -13.98
N GLY A 83 -4.75 3.94 -15.23
CA GLY A 83 -5.05 3.13 -16.41
C GLY A 83 -4.01 2.03 -16.71
N VAL A 84 -3.27 1.51 -15.74
CA VAL A 84 -2.25 0.46 -15.93
C VAL A 84 -2.71 -0.71 -16.81
N PRO A 85 -3.92 -1.30 -16.61
CA PRO A 85 -4.36 -2.41 -17.45
C PRO A 85 -4.46 -2.04 -18.94
N ALA A 86 -5.06 -0.88 -19.26
CA ALA A 86 -5.22 -0.40 -20.62
C ALA A 86 -3.87 -0.03 -21.26
N PHE A 87 -2.99 0.63 -20.49
CA PHE A 87 -1.63 0.97 -20.92
C PHE A 87 -0.84 -0.28 -21.29
N LEU A 88 -0.81 -1.29 -20.42
CA LEU A 88 -0.05 -2.52 -20.65
C LEU A 88 -0.64 -3.34 -21.81
N ALA A 89 -1.97 -3.44 -21.90
CA ALA A 89 -2.63 -4.11 -23.02
C ALA A 89 -2.25 -3.47 -24.36
N ALA A 90 -2.26 -2.13 -24.46
CA ALA A 90 -1.84 -1.42 -25.68
C ALA A 90 -0.36 -1.66 -26.00
N ARG A 91 0.53 -1.66 -25.00
CA ARG A 91 1.97 -1.92 -25.18
C ARG A 91 2.26 -3.35 -25.61
N LEU A 92 1.54 -4.33 -25.04
CA LEU A 92 1.62 -5.74 -25.41
C LEU A 92 1.14 -5.96 -26.85
N ALA A 93 0.01 -5.38 -27.24
CA ALA A 93 -0.50 -5.47 -28.61
C ALA A 93 0.46 -4.89 -29.65
N GLN A 94 1.30 -3.92 -29.27
CA GLN A 94 2.34 -3.35 -30.11
C GLN A 94 3.66 -4.14 -30.08
N GLY A 95 3.74 -5.22 -29.31
CA GLY A 95 4.98 -6.00 -29.12
C GLY A 95 6.08 -5.24 -28.36
N ARG A 96 5.74 -4.20 -27.61
CA ARG A 96 6.67 -3.30 -26.90
C ARG A 96 6.30 -3.14 -25.41
N PRO A 97 6.16 -4.24 -24.64
CA PRO A 97 5.94 -4.12 -23.21
C PRO A 97 7.15 -3.43 -22.53
N PRO A 98 6.98 -2.74 -21.38
CA PRO A 98 8.09 -2.30 -20.55
C PRO A 98 8.92 -3.49 -20.07
N ASP A 99 10.15 -3.27 -19.62
CA ASP A 99 10.95 -4.35 -19.04
C ASP A 99 10.41 -4.78 -17.68
N VAL A 100 10.09 -3.81 -16.85
CA VAL A 100 9.47 -4.01 -15.53
C VAL A 100 8.20 -3.19 -15.46
N ALA A 101 7.13 -3.79 -14.98
CA ALA A 101 5.88 -3.08 -14.67
C ALA A 101 5.53 -3.24 -13.19
N PHE A 102 4.77 -2.28 -12.65
CA PHE A 102 4.14 -2.42 -11.34
C PHE A 102 2.65 -2.65 -11.52
N LEU A 103 2.18 -3.76 -10.98
CA LEU A 103 0.79 -4.16 -11.06
C LEU A 103 0.11 -3.91 -9.71
N PRO A 104 -0.94 -3.07 -9.66
CA PRO A 104 -1.64 -2.77 -8.42
C PRO A 104 -2.63 -3.86 -7.99
N GLN A 105 -2.79 -4.93 -8.78
CA GLN A 105 -3.87 -5.88 -8.63
C GLN A 105 -3.37 -7.33 -8.75
N PRO A 106 -3.58 -8.20 -7.72
CA PRO A 106 -3.33 -9.64 -7.83
C PRO A 106 -4.10 -10.29 -8.98
N GLY A 107 -5.32 -9.83 -9.28
CA GLY A 107 -6.12 -10.32 -10.41
C GLY A 107 -5.47 -10.04 -11.77
N LEU A 108 -4.86 -8.88 -11.94
CA LEU A 108 -4.12 -8.52 -13.16
C LEU A 108 -2.80 -9.32 -13.27
N LEU A 109 -2.11 -9.52 -12.15
CA LEU A 109 -0.90 -10.36 -12.10
C LEU A 109 -1.23 -11.79 -12.54
N ARG A 110 -2.31 -12.36 -12.03
CA ARG A 110 -2.76 -13.70 -12.41
C ARG A 110 -3.05 -13.77 -13.91
N MET A 111 -3.82 -12.82 -14.45
CA MET A 111 -4.15 -12.78 -15.87
C MET A 111 -2.89 -12.81 -16.75
N TYR A 112 -1.91 -11.95 -16.48
CA TYR A 112 -0.68 -11.90 -17.26
C TYR A 112 0.24 -13.12 -17.04
N ALA A 113 0.21 -13.75 -15.87
CA ALA A 113 0.93 -14.99 -15.63
C ALA A 113 0.33 -16.14 -16.44
N ASP A 114 -1.02 -16.28 -16.46
CA ASP A 114 -1.74 -17.29 -17.22
C ASP A 114 -1.57 -17.10 -18.74
N GLU A 115 -1.45 -15.86 -19.20
CA GLU A 115 -1.14 -15.50 -20.58
C GLU A 115 0.36 -15.67 -20.93
N HIS A 116 1.21 -16.13 -20.00
CA HIS A 116 2.66 -16.30 -20.17
C HIS A 116 3.41 -15.03 -20.57
N VAL A 117 2.92 -13.85 -20.18
CA VAL A 117 3.55 -12.55 -20.45
C VAL A 117 4.54 -12.14 -19.36
N LEU A 118 4.53 -12.84 -18.22
CA LEU A 118 5.44 -12.57 -17.11
C LEU A 118 6.57 -13.58 -17.02
N VAL A 119 7.73 -13.11 -16.59
CA VAL A 119 8.89 -13.95 -16.31
C VAL A 119 8.79 -14.51 -14.89
N PRO A 120 8.94 -15.84 -14.68
CA PRO A 120 9.03 -16.42 -13.34
C PRO A 120 10.21 -15.83 -12.54
N LEU A 121 9.95 -15.50 -11.25
CA LEU A 121 10.90 -14.79 -10.39
C LEU A 121 11.54 -15.66 -9.31
N ASP A 122 11.20 -16.95 -9.18
CA ASP A 122 11.72 -17.83 -8.12
C ASP A 122 13.24 -17.85 -8.07
N GLN A 123 13.89 -17.99 -9.22
CA GLN A 123 15.36 -18.00 -9.34
C GLN A 123 15.97 -16.58 -9.27
N ILE A 124 15.17 -15.54 -9.41
CA ILE A 124 15.63 -14.15 -9.44
C ILE A 124 15.53 -13.51 -8.06
N ALA A 125 14.40 -13.65 -7.40
CA ALA A 125 14.08 -12.97 -6.16
C ALA A 125 13.42 -13.86 -5.10
N GLY A 126 13.23 -15.17 -5.36
CA GLY A 126 12.52 -16.06 -4.46
C GLY A 126 13.10 -16.07 -3.05
N SER A 127 14.42 -16.28 -2.90
CA SER A 127 15.09 -16.24 -1.60
C SER A 127 14.93 -14.89 -0.88
N ALA A 128 15.07 -13.78 -1.63
CA ALA A 128 14.92 -12.44 -1.05
C ALA A 128 13.47 -12.19 -0.59
N VAL A 129 12.49 -12.73 -1.30
CA VAL A 129 11.07 -12.65 -0.87
C VAL A 129 10.84 -13.51 0.37
N ASP A 130 11.38 -14.73 0.42
CA ASP A 130 11.25 -15.62 1.59
C ASP A 130 11.90 -15.04 2.85
N GLU A 131 13.01 -14.33 2.69
CA GLU A 131 13.75 -13.69 3.79
C GLU A 131 13.13 -12.39 4.28
N ASN A 132 12.50 -11.64 3.39
CA ASN A 132 12.10 -10.24 3.66
C ASN A 132 10.59 -10.02 3.79
N TYR A 133 9.74 -11.00 3.47
CA TYR A 133 8.29 -10.80 3.42
C TYR A 133 7.54 -11.88 4.20
N ASN A 134 6.41 -11.53 4.79
CA ASN A 134 5.49 -12.53 5.32
C ASN A 134 4.95 -13.45 4.19
N PRO A 135 4.69 -14.74 4.46
CA PRO A 135 4.27 -15.72 3.45
C PRO A 135 3.07 -15.29 2.61
N VAL A 136 2.14 -14.52 3.16
CA VAL A 136 0.97 -14.02 2.45
C VAL A 136 1.35 -13.14 1.25
N TRP A 137 2.41 -12.33 1.35
CA TRP A 137 2.87 -11.49 0.24
C TRP A 137 3.48 -12.33 -0.89
N ARG A 138 4.21 -13.41 -0.54
CA ARG A 138 4.68 -14.37 -1.54
C ARG A 138 3.48 -15.03 -2.23
N GLN A 139 2.49 -15.47 -1.47
CA GLN A 139 1.28 -16.10 -2.02
C GLN A 139 0.54 -15.16 -2.98
N LEU A 140 0.36 -13.89 -2.61
CA LEU A 140 -0.27 -12.87 -3.45
C LEU A 140 0.52 -12.57 -4.74
N GLY A 141 1.83 -12.74 -4.72
CA GLY A 141 2.72 -12.58 -5.88
C GLY A 141 2.89 -13.84 -6.72
N SER A 142 2.23 -14.95 -6.35
CA SER A 142 2.39 -16.26 -7.00
C SER A 142 1.13 -16.72 -7.71
N VAL A 143 1.32 -17.46 -8.82
CA VAL A 143 0.28 -18.14 -9.57
C VAL A 143 0.71 -19.59 -9.79
N GLY A 144 -0.13 -20.55 -9.41
CA GLY A 144 0.21 -21.98 -9.50
C GLY A 144 1.48 -22.36 -8.71
N GLY A 145 1.80 -21.64 -7.63
CA GLY A 145 2.99 -21.85 -6.82
C GLY A 145 4.27 -21.18 -7.33
N THR A 146 4.25 -20.60 -8.53
CA THR A 146 5.38 -19.87 -9.14
C THR A 146 5.27 -18.39 -8.81
N LEU A 147 6.38 -17.78 -8.34
CA LEU A 147 6.47 -16.35 -8.05
C LEU A 147 6.58 -15.54 -9.35
N TYR A 148 5.72 -14.55 -9.54
CA TYR A 148 5.74 -13.62 -10.67
C TYR A 148 5.84 -12.16 -10.26
N GLY A 149 5.53 -11.82 -9.01
CA GLY A 149 5.55 -10.45 -8.53
C GLY A 149 6.21 -10.28 -7.16
N VAL A 150 7.00 -9.20 -7.02
CA VAL A 150 7.56 -8.75 -5.75
C VAL A 150 6.77 -7.53 -5.28
N TRP A 151 6.06 -7.63 -4.19
CA TRP A 151 5.30 -6.53 -3.62
C TRP A 151 6.25 -5.48 -3.04
N PHE A 152 6.47 -4.42 -3.78
CA PHE A 152 7.36 -3.33 -3.38
C PHE A 152 6.66 -2.34 -2.45
N LYS A 153 5.44 -1.98 -2.78
CA LYS A 153 4.59 -1.09 -2.00
C LYS A 153 3.39 -1.85 -1.47
N ALA A 154 3.08 -1.66 -0.20
CA ALA A 154 1.81 -2.04 0.41
C ALA A 154 0.99 -0.80 0.70
N ALA A 155 -0.31 -0.96 0.91
CA ALA A 155 -1.19 0.09 1.35
C ALA A 155 -2.18 -0.43 2.40
N ASN A 156 -2.41 0.36 3.44
CA ASN A 156 -3.54 0.19 4.35
C ASN A 156 -4.68 1.08 3.85
N LYS A 157 -5.67 0.49 3.21
CA LYS A 157 -6.83 1.17 2.62
C LYS A 157 -8.04 1.23 3.58
N SER A 158 -7.81 1.16 4.89
CA SER A 158 -8.86 1.23 5.92
C SER A 158 -8.66 2.42 6.84
N LEU A 159 -8.47 3.60 6.27
CA LEU A 159 -8.22 4.82 7.02
C LEU A 159 -9.20 5.93 6.62
N ILE A 160 -9.67 6.67 7.61
CA ILE A 160 -10.38 7.93 7.41
C ILE A 160 -9.47 9.04 7.90
N TRP A 161 -9.01 9.86 6.98
CA TRP A 161 -8.21 11.05 7.24
C TRP A 161 -9.11 12.24 7.54
N TYR A 162 -8.77 13.04 8.54
CA TYR A 162 -9.60 14.16 8.96
C TYR A 162 -8.80 15.44 9.19
N ASN A 163 -9.47 16.55 9.01
CA ASN A 163 -8.94 17.89 9.25
C ASN A 163 -9.15 18.25 10.73
N GLU A 164 -8.06 18.33 11.50
CA GLU A 164 -8.07 18.62 12.93
C GLU A 164 -8.83 19.91 13.25
N GLY A 165 -8.56 21.00 12.52
CA GLY A 165 -9.22 22.28 12.79
C GLY A 165 -10.73 22.26 12.51
N VAL A 166 -11.23 21.38 11.62
CA VAL A 166 -12.67 21.18 11.42
C VAL A 166 -13.26 20.41 12.60
N PHE A 167 -12.59 19.36 13.06
CA PHE A 167 -13.02 18.55 14.21
C PHE A 167 -13.05 19.37 15.50
N GLU A 168 -12.02 20.16 15.78
CA GLU A 168 -11.95 21.06 16.93
C GLU A 168 -13.10 22.07 16.93
N ARG A 169 -13.35 22.75 15.80
CA ARG A 169 -14.45 23.72 15.70
C ARG A 169 -15.84 23.08 15.87
N ALA A 170 -16.01 21.84 15.43
CA ALA A 170 -17.26 21.09 15.58
C ALA A 170 -17.40 20.42 16.96
N GLY A 171 -16.35 20.43 17.79
CA GLY A 171 -16.34 19.76 19.10
C GLY A 171 -16.56 18.25 18.99
N VAL A 172 -15.92 17.61 18.00
CA VAL A 172 -16.05 16.17 17.70
C VAL A 172 -14.71 15.48 17.80
N ALA A 173 -14.75 14.16 17.97
CA ALA A 173 -13.56 13.28 18.01
C ALA A 173 -13.74 12.09 17.05
N PRO A 174 -12.64 11.43 16.65
CA PRO A 174 -12.69 10.22 15.84
C PRO A 174 -13.58 9.14 16.43
N PRO A 175 -14.49 8.55 15.63
CA PRO A 175 -15.37 7.48 16.09
C PRO A 175 -14.66 6.12 16.06
N THR A 176 -15.08 5.20 16.94
CA THR A 176 -14.54 3.84 17.01
C THR A 176 -15.42 2.80 16.29
N ASP A 177 -16.67 3.15 16.00
CA ASP A 177 -17.63 2.28 15.35
C ASP A 177 -18.50 3.04 14.33
N MET A 178 -19.24 2.29 13.52
CA MET A 178 -20.07 2.83 12.44
C MET A 178 -21.24 3.68 12.97
N GLY A 179 -21.76 3.39 14.17
CA GLY A 179 -22.79 4.20 14.81
C GLY A 179 -22.25 5.60 15.18
N GLY A 180 -21.04 5.62 15.72
CA GLY A 180 -20.29 6.83 16.03
C GLY A 180 -19.99 7.65 14.77
N LEU A 181 -19.59 7.01 13.64
CA LEU A 181 -19.37 7.71 12.38
C LEU A 181 -20.64 8.41 11.88
N LEU A 182 -21.77 7.69 11.86
CA LEU A 182 -23.06 8.29 11.49
C LEU A 182 -23.53 9.40 12.44
N ALA A 183 -23.14 9.36 13.72
CA ALA A 183 -23.41 10.43 14.68
C ALA A 183 -22.51 11.65 14.43
N LEU A 184 -21.22 11.40 14.09
CA LEU A 184 -20.26 12.42 13.72
C LEU A 184 -20.72 13.18 12.47
N GLU A 185 -21.15 12.49 11.42
CA GLU A 185 -21.68 13.10 10.18
C GLU A 185 -22.84 14.06 10.47
N ARG A 186 -23.77 13.65 11.35
CA ARG A 186 -24.89 14.52 11.76
C ARG A 186 -24.42 15.78 12.49
N LYS A 187 -23.42 15.66 13.38
CA LYS A 187 -22.85 16.81 14.08
C LYS A 187 -22.14 17.77 13.12
N LEU A 188 -21.36 17.25 12.19
CA LEU A 188 -20.69 18.05 11.16
C LEU A 188 -21.72 18.79 10.28
N ALA A 189 -22.80 18.13 9.88
CA ALA A 189 -23.87 18.76 9.10
C ALA A 189 -24.53 19.95 9.84
N ILE A 190 -24.68 19.86 11.17
CA ILE A 190 -25.22 20.97 12.00
C ILE A 190 -24.27 22.18 11.96
N THR A 191 -22.95 21.95 11.90
CA THR A 191 -21.96 23.04 11.81
C THR A 191 -21.79 23.57 10.38
N GLY A 192 -22.52 23.03 9.40
CA GLY A 192 -22.44 23.42 8.00
C GLY A 192 -21.25 22.83 7.25
N SER A 193 -20.55 21.86 7.85
CA SER A 193 -19.41 21.18 7.23
C SER A 193 -19.85 19.85 6.63
N PRO A 194 -19.72 19.62 5.30
CA PRO A 194 -19.87 18.27 4.75
C PRO A 194 -18.88 17.30 5.41
N ALA A 195 -19.32 16.06 5.65
CA ALA A 195 -18.48 15.10 6.32
C ALA A 195 -17.36 14.62 5.39
N PHE A 196 -17.66 14.28 4.13
CA PHE A 196 -16.71 13.68 3.22
C PHE A 196 -16.48 14.46 1.93
N ALA A 197 -15.21 14.61 1.55
CA ALA A 197 -14.80 14.77 0.18
C ALA A 197 -14.57 13.39 -0.44
N ILE A 198 -15.13 13.13 -1.63
CA ILE A 198 -15.05 11.83 -2.28
C ILE A 198 -14.48 11.98 -3.68
N GLY A 199 -13.35 11.35 -3.93
CA GLY A 199 -12.71 11.28 -5.25
C GLY A 199 -13.19 10.08 -6.04
N ALA A 200 -14.43 10.12 -6.56
CA ALA A 200 -15.04 9.00 -7.27
C ALA A 200 -14.84 9.05 -8.80
N GLY A 201 -14.04 9.99 -9.31
CA GLY A 201 -13.78 10.15 -10.74
C GLY A 201 -13.27 8.88 -11.39
N ASP A 202 -12.29 8.24 -10.80
CA ASP A 202 -11.65 7.03 -11.30
C ASP A 202 -12.38 5.73 -10.88
N GLY A 203 -13.31 5.82 -9.94
CA GLY A 203 -14.18 4.73 -9.46
C GLY A 203 -13.53 3.73 -8.51
N TRP A 204 -12.21 3.63 -8.42
CA TRP A 204 -11.53 2.68 -7.53
C TRP A 204 -11.73 3.01 -6.04
N THR A 205 -11.82 4.28 -5.68
CA THR A 205 -12.10 4.73 -4.32
C THR A 205 -13.45 4.21 -3.81
N LEU A 206 -14.48 4.16 -4.68
CA LEU A 206 -15.78 3.58 -4.32
C LEU A 206 -15.72 2.06 -4.17
N ALA A 207 -14.84 1.38 -4.91
CA ALA A 207 -14.60 -0.04 -4.71
C ALA A 207 -13.91 -0.31 -3.36
N ASP A 208 -13.03 0.59 -2.92
CA ASP A 208 -12.41 0.52 -1.60
C ASP A 208 -13.41 0.82 -0.47
N TRP A 209 -14.32 1.78 -0.66
CA TRP A 209 -15.48 1.99 0.22
C TRP A 209 -16.33 0.73 0.36
N PHE A 210 -16.71 0.12 -0.79
CA PHE A 210 -17.49 -1.12 -0.80
C PHE A 210 -16.74 -2.25 -0.09
N SER A 211 -15.46 -2.42 -0.38
CA SER A 211 -14.61 -3.48 0.20
C SER A 211 -14.53 -3.36 1.72
N ASN A 212 -14.32 -2.14 2.25
CA ASN A 212 -14.30 -1.89 3.69
C ASN A 212 -15.67 -2.15 4.34
N CYS A 213 -16.74 -1.62 3.76
CA CYS A 213 -18.09 -1.89 4.26
C CYS A 213 -18.40 -3.39 4.22
N TYR A 214 -18.03 -4.10 3.13
CA TYR A 214 -18.29 -5.53 2.99
C TYR A 214 -17.51 -6.36 4.00
N LEU A 215 -16.24 -6.05 4.21
CA LEU A 215 -15.41 -6.74 5.20
C LEU A 215 -15.98 -6.59 6.61
N GLN A 216 -16.50 -5.41 6.96
CA GLN A 216 -17.13 -5.15 8.25
C GLN A 216 -18.51 -5.83 8.40
N VAL A 217 -19.28 -5.96 7.33
CA VAL A 217 -20.63 -6.58 7.34
C VAL A 217 -20.55 -8.10 7.29
N ALA A 218 -19.68 -8.64 6.43
CA ALA A 218 -19.68 -10.06 6.05
C ALA A 218 -18.55 -10.87 6.71
N GLY A 219 -17.48 -10.19 7.14
CA GLY A 219 -16.27 -10.82 7.70
C GLY A 219 -15.37 -11.45 6.64
N PRO A 220 -14.13 -11.86 7.03
CA PRO A 220 -13.10 -12.31 6.10
C PRO A 220 -13.48 -13.53 5.27
N ALA A 221 -14.09 -14.54 5.91
CA ALA A 221 -14.44 -15.80 5.19
C ALA A 221 -15.44 -15.57 4.05
N ARG A 222 -16.45 -14.73 4.29
CA ARG A 222 -17.45 -14.42 3.26
C ARG A 222 -16.89 -13.47 2.21
N TYR A 223 -15.96 -12.61 2.58
CA TYR A 223 -15.18 -11.76 1.68
C TYR A 223 -14.42 -12.61 0.66
N ASP A 224 -13.74 -13.67 1.11
CA ASP A 224 -12.98 -14.58 0.25
C ASP A 224 -13.90 -15.34 -0.71
N LEU A 225 -15.09 -15.76 -0.24
CA LEU A 225 -16.09 -16.42 -1.09
C LEU A 225 -16.61 -15.48 -2.18
N LEU A 226 -16.87 -14.21 -1.87
CA LEU A 226 -17.32 -13.22 -2.85
C LEU A 226 -16.21 -12.88 -3.85
N ALA A 227 -14.98 -12.68 -3.38
CA ALA A 227 -13.82 -12.42 -4.23
C ALA A 227 -13.56 -13.55 -5.24
N ALA A 228 -13.86 -14.81 -4.86
CA ALA A 228 -13.73 -15.98 -5.71
C ALA A 228 -15.00 -16.29 -6.52
N HIS A 229 -16.04 -15.46 -6.42
CA HIS A 229 -17.37 -15.67 -7.03
C HIS A 229 -17.99 -17.03 -6.65
N ARG A 230 -17.71 -17.53 -5.44
CA ARG A 230 -18.33 -18.73 -4.86
C ARG A 230 -19.68 -18.44 -4.20
N ILE A 231 -19.99 -17.19 -4.00
CA ILE A 231 -21.31 -16.66 -3.68
C ILE A 231 -21.62 -15.54 -4.68
N PRO A 232 -22.88 -15.37 -5.07
CA PRO A 232 -23.24 -14.36 -6.07
C PRO A 232 -23.14 -12.93 -5.50
N TRP A 233 -22.94 -11.95 -6.36
CA TRP A 233 -23.00 -10.53 -6.00
C TRP A 233 -24.41 -10.03 -5.67
N THR A 234 -25.42 -10.90 -5.83
CA THR A 234 -26.80 -10.71 -5.33
C THR A 234 -27.00 -11.26 -3.92
N ASP A 235 -25.97 -11.84 -3.29
CA ASP A 235 -26.03 -12.38 -1.93
C ASP A 235 -26.56 -11.31 -0.94
N PRO A 236 -27.36 -11.70 0.08
CA PRO A 236 -27.87 -10.78 1.09
C PRO A 236 -26.80 -9.92 1.79
N SER A 237 -25.55 -10.42 1.93
CA SER A 237 -24.44 -9.66 2.50
C SER A 237 -24.03 -8.48 1.59
N VAL A 238 -24.09 -8.63 0.27
CA VAL A 238 -23.82 -7.57 -0.70
C VAL A 238 -24.91 -6.47 -0.59
N THR A 239 -26.17 -6.85 -0.58
CA THR A 239 -27.26 -5.86 -0.43
C THR A 239 -27.24 -5.17 0.92
N ALA A 240 -26.84 -5.85 2.01
CA ALA A 240 -26.64 -5.25 3.33
C ALA A 240 -25.50 -4.22 3.30
N THR A 241 -24.41 -4.54 2.61
CA THR A 241 -23.27 -3.64 2.41
C THR A 241 -23.63 -2.40 1.60
N LEU A 242 -24.34 -2.55 0.49
CA LEU A 242 -24.82 -1.41 -0.30
C LEU A 242 -25.76 -0.51 0.50
N ARG A 243 -26.63 -1.09 1.35
CA ARG A 243 -27.48 -0.29 2.27
C ARG A 243 -26.64 0.46 3.30
N LEU A 244 -25.59 -0.15 3.87
CA LEU A 244 -24.67 0.52 4.78
C LEU A 244 -23.93 1.66 4.05
N MET A 245 -23.35 1.37 2.90
CA MET A 245 -22.65 2.36 2.08
C MET A 245 -23.57 3.54 1.69
N ALA A 246 -24.83 3.25 1.32
CA ALA A 246 -25.82 4.29 1.05
C ALA A 246 -26.10 5.17 2.29
N ARG A 247 -26.05 4.64 3.49
CA ARG A 247 -26.25 5.43 4.72
C ARG A 247 -25.06 6.31 5.04
N VAL A 248 -23.84 5.78 4.95
CA VAL A 248 -22.58 6.51 5.20
C VAL A 248 -22.34 7.56 4.11
N LEU A 249 -22.63 7.25 2.85
CA LEU A 249 -22.49 8.17 1.73
C LEU A 249 -23.82 8.84 1.37
N ASP A 250 -24.53 9.35 2.38
CA ASP A 250 -25.74 10.14 2.15
C ASP A 250 -25.38 11.41 1.33
N PRO A 251 -26.14 11.76 0.29
CA PRO A 251 -25.86 12.94 -0.53
C PRO A 251 -25.62 14.24 0.25
N ARG A 252 -26.23 14.37 1.44
CA ARG A 252 -26.14 15.56 2.29
C ARG A 252 -24.79 15.68 3.02
N VAL A 253 -24.04 14.58 3.16
CA VAL A 253 -22.75 14.58 3.84
C VAL A 253 -21.58 14.67 2.89
N ILE A 254 -21.82 14.62 1.57
CA ILE A 254 -20.80 14.67 0.53
C ILE A 254 -20.58 16.11 0.08
N ALA A 255 -19.35 16.58 0.07
CA ALA A 255 -19.00 17.90 -0.46
C ALA A 255 -19.40 18.04 -1.93
N GLY A 256 -20.24 19.03 -2.25
CA GLY A 256 -20.79 19.23 -3.60
C GLY A 256 -21.77 18.16 -4.07
N GLY A 257 -22.07 17.16 -3.23
CA GLY A 257 -22.98 16.06 -3.52
C GLY A 257 -22.41 14.99 -4.48
N PRO A 258 -23.19 13.92 -4.75
CA PRO A 258 -22.74 12.79 -5.57
C PRO A 258 -22.29 13.16 -6.98
N GLN A 259 -22.95 14.12 -7.61
CA GLN A 259 -22.61 14.58 -8.97
C GLN A 259 -21.25 15.29 -9.04
N ALA A 260 -20.84 15.98 -7.98
CA ALA A 260 -19.49 16.53 -7.88
C ALA A 260 -18.48 15.40 -7.63
N ALA A 261 -18.78 14.49 -6.69
CA ALA A 261 -17.90 13.39 -6.31
C ALA A 261 -17.48 12.52 -7.51
N ILE A 262 -18.40 12.15 -8.42
CA ILE A 262 -18.06 11.33 -9.61
C ILE A 262 -17.22 12.06 -10.66
N ARG A 263 -16.92 13.34 -10.48
CA ARG A 263 -16.01 14.14 -11.31
C ARG A 263 -14.74 14.56 -10.60
N THR A 264 -14.69 14.35 -9.29
CA THR A 264 -13.54 14.67 -8.45
C THR A 264 -12.56 13.51 -8.49
N SER A 265 -11.30 13.77 -8.79
CA SER A 265 -10.23 12.79 -8.68
C SER A 265 -9.84 12.53 -7.22
N TYR A 266 -9.13 11.43 -6.98
CA TYR A 266 -8.63 11.11 -5.64
C TYR A 266 -7.76 12.25 -5.05
N PRO A 267 -6.73 12.79 -5.73
CA PRO A 267 -5.91 13.88 -5.15
C PRO A 267 -6.72 15.15 -4.88
N GLU A 268 -7.68 15.48 -5.75
CA GLU A 268 -8.56 16.63 -5.53
C GLU A 268 -9.40 16.47 -4.26
N SER A 269 -9.90 15.26 -3.94
CA SER A 269 -10.66 15.01 -2.70
C SER A 269 -9.82 15.23 -1.45
N VAL A 270 -8.54 14.85 -1.49
CA VAL A 270 -7.58 15.17 -0.43
C VAL A 270 -7.38 16.68 -0.31
N GLY A 271 -7.16 17.36 -1.44
CA GLY A 271 -7.06 18.82 -1.50
C GLY A 271 -8.27 19.54 -0.94
N GLN A 272 -9.49 19.06 -1.24
CA GLN A 272 -10.75 19.60 -0.69
C GLN A 272 -10.84 19.49 0.83
N THR A 273 -10.31 18.41 1.42
CA THR A 273 -10.30 18.19 2.87
C THR A 273 -9.23 19.03 3.57
N PHE A 274 -8.05 19.17 2.97
CA PHE A 274 -6.89 19.80 3.59
C PHE A 274 -6.53 21.17 2.99
N ALA A 275 -7.44 21.77 2.25
CA ALA A 275 -7.30 23.14 1.79
C ALA A 275 -7.34 24.15 2.97
N ARG A 276 -6.82 25.35 2.74
CA ARG A 276 -6.93 26.47 3.69
C ARG A 276 -8.37 26.78 4.11
N ARG A 277 -9.32 26.54 3.21
CA ARG A 277 -10.76 26.56 3.48
C ARG A 277 -11.33 25.18 3.13
N PRO A 278 -11.39 24.27 4.08
CA PRO A 278 -11.86 22.91 3.83
C PRO A 278 -13.29 22.87 3.30
N MET A 279 -13.52 22.06 2.28
CA MET A 279 -14.85 21.81 1.73
C MET A 279 -15.52 20.62 2.40
N ALA A 280 -14.73 19.76 3.09
CA ALA A 280 -15.20 18.63 3.86
C ALA A 280 -14.31 18.43 5.09
N ALA A 281 -14.83 17.71 6.10
CA ALA A 281 -14.10 17.37 7.31
C ALA A 281 -13.16 16.19 7.13
N MET A 282 -13.49 15.24 6.26
CA MET A 282 -12.81 13.95 6.11
C MET A 282 -12.66 13.55 4.64
N VAL A 283 -11.66 12.70 4.38
CA VAL A 283 -11.50 11.90 3.17
C VAL A 283 -11.16 10.47 3.57
N PHE A 284 -11.81 9.49 2.95
CA PHE A 284 -11.50 8.08 3.14
C PHE A 284 -10.56 7.62 2.03
N GLU A 285 -9.43 7.08 2.41
CA GLU A 285 -8.51 6.28 1.57
C GLU A 285 -7.31 5.77 2.38
N GLY A 286 -6.33 5.17 1.69
CA GLY A 286 -5.18 4.52 2.29
C GLY A 286 -4.13 5.48 2.88
N ASP A 287 -3.07 4.87 3.37
CA ASP A 287 -1.90 5.56 3.94
C ASP A 287 -1.22 6.54 2.97
N PHE A 288 -1.37 6.30 1.67
CA PHE A 288 -0.80 7.14 0.61
C PHE A 288 -1.42 8.56 0.55
N VAL A 289 -2.55 8.81 1.24
CA VAL A 289 -3.10 10.15 1.46
C VAL A 289 -2.06 11.06 2.12
N ALA A 290 -1.25 10.53 3.04
CA ALA A 290 -0.14 11.27 3.66
C ALA A 290 0.83 11.87 2.62
N GLY A 291 1.09 11.14 1.53
CA GLY A 291 1.93 11.63 0.42
C GLY A 291 1.32 12.82 -0.30
N VAL A 292 0.02 12.79 -0.57
CA VAL A 292 -0.71 13.91 -1.20
C VAL A 292 -0.77 15.11 -0.25
N ILE A 293 -1.06 14.89 1.05
CA ILE A 293 -1.05 15.97 2.05
C ILE A 293 0.29 16.68 2.04
N ASN A 294 1.39 15.94 2.17
CA ASN A 294 2.75 16.49 2.26
C ASN A 294 3.21 17.16 0.95
N GLY A 295 2.77 16.67 -0.19
CA GLY A 295 3.27 17.10 -1.49
C GLY A 295 2.42 18.13 -2.21
N GLU A 296 1.13 18.20 -1.90
CA GLU A 296 0.16 19.00 -2.67
C GLU A 296 -0.67 19.94 -1.80
N THR A 297 -0.55 19.86 -0.47
CA THR A 297 -1.24 20.75 0.45
C THR A 297 -0.27 21.51 1.36
N ARG A 298 -0.80 22.36 2.23
CA ARG A 298 -0.03 23.04 3.28
C ARG A 298 -0.27 22.44 4.66
N ALA A 299 -1.13 21.43 4.76
CA ALA A 299 -1.43 20.78 6.01
C ALA A 299 -0.24 19.92 6.47
N ARG A 300 -0.05 19.86 7.77
CA ARG A 300 1.03 19.11 8.43
C ARG A 300 0.43 17.88 9.10
N LEU A 301 1.00 16.72 8.83
CA LEU A 301 0.62 15.47 9.49
C LEU A 301 0.87 15.58 11.01
N GLY A 302 -0.12 15.15 11.80
CA GLY A 302 -0.08 15.21 13.27
C GLY A 302 -0.33 16.60 13.88
N VAL A 303 -0.69 17.60 13.04
CA VAL A 303 -1.03 18.96 13.50
C VAL A 303 -2.33 19.44 12.86
N ASP A 304 -2.39 19.41 11.52
CA ASP A 304 -3.54 19.87 10.74
C ASP A 304 -4.35 18.69 10.18
N ALA A 305 -3.72 17.52 10.11
CA ALA A 305 -4.27 16.27 9.57
C ALA A 305 -3.87 15.07 10.43
N ASP A 306 -4.83 14.21 10.73
CA ASP A 306 -4.61 12.90 11.35
C ASP A 306 -5.55 11.86 10.73
N ALA A 307 -5.43 10.61 11.13
CA ALA A 307 -6.22 9.51 10.59
C ALA A 307 -6.71 8.56 11.69
N PHE A 308 -7.86 7.95 11.46
CA PHE A 308 -8.37 6.88 12.30
C PHE A 308 -8.77 5.66 11.46
N PRO A 309 -8.74 4.44 12.02
CA PRO A 309 -9.13 3.23 11.32
C PRO A 309 -10.59 3.28 10.86
N PHE A 310 -10.89 2.63 9.73
CA PHE A 310 -12.26 2.48 9.25
C PHE A 310 -13.13 1.84 10.35
N PRO A 311 -14.27 2.47 10.72
CA PRO A 311 -15.02 2.07 11.90
C PRO A 311 -15.66 0.70 11.77
N ALA A 312 -15.67 -0.06 12.88
CA ALA A 312 -16.28 -1.38 12.92
C ALA A 312 -17.81 -1.31 12.78
N ALA A 313 -18.41 -2.21 11.98
CA ALA A 313 -19.86 -2.29 11.81
C ALA A 313 -20.54 -3.34 12.72
N GLY A 314 -19.81 -4.00 13.61
CA GLY A 314 -20.32 -5.03 14.50
C GLY A 314 -19.28 -5.53 15.50
N ARG A 315 -19.65 -6.55 16.30
CA ARG A 315 -18.76 -7.21 17.26
C ARG A 315 -17.89 -8.30 16.61
N GLN A 316 -17.26 -8.02 15.50
CA GLN A 316 -16.30 -8.96 14.89
C GLN A 316 -14.93 -8.78 15.57
N GLY A 317 -14.21 -9.88 15.81
CA GLY A 317 -12.99 -9.87 16.60
C GLY A 317 -11.80 -9.24 15.86
N GLY A 318 -11.22 -8.22 16.46
CA GLY A 318 -9.96 -7.58 16.03
C GLY A 318 -10.08 -6.61 14.85
N PRO A 319 -9.04 -5.82 14.62
CA PRO A 319 -8.99 -4.89 13.49
C PRO A 319 -8.94 -5.65 12.16
N MET A 320 -9.88 -5.38 11.29
CA MET A 320 -9.91 -5.89 9.91
C MET A 320 -9.45 -4.78 8.97
N VAL A 321 -8.51 -5.11 8.08
CA VAL A 321 -7.89 -4.15 7.17
C VAL A 321 -8.11 -4.57 5.73
N VAL A 322 -8.64 -3.66 4.92
CA VAL A 322 -8.55 -3.75 3.47
C VAL A 322 -7.19 -3.20 3.07
N ALA A 323 -6.40 -4.02 2.43
CA ALA A 323 -5.07 -3.69 1.96
C ALA A 323 -5.05 -3.49 0.43
N GLY A 324 -3.97 -2.96 -0.05
CA GLY A 324 -3.59 -2.90 -1.45
C GLY A 324 -2.08 -2.95 -1.58
N GLY A 325 -1.59 -2.70 -2.76
CA GLY A 325 -0.15 -2.61 -3.00
C GLY A 325 0.18 -2.69 -4.48
N ASP A 326 1.48 -2.56 -4.77
CA ASP A 326 2.00 -2.59 -6.14
C ASP A 326 3.13 -3.61 -6.24
N ALA A 327 2.92 -4.64 -7.07
CA ALA A 327 3.87 -5.71 -7.31
C ALA A 327 4.75 -5.40 -8.52
N ALA A 328 6.07 -5.40 -8.35
CA ALA A 328 7.01 -5.34 -9.44
C ALA A 328 7.03 -6.70 -10.17
N VAL A 329 6.77 -6.68 -11.48
CA VAL A 329 6.81 -7.86 -12.36
C VAL A 329 7.83 -7.64 -13.49
N LEU A 330 8.45 -8.72 -13.94
CA LEU A 330 9.38 -8.69 -15.06
C LEU A 330 8.64 -9.15 -16.33
N MET A 331 8.48 -8.25 -17.31
CA MET A 331 7.79 -8.56 -18.56
C MET A 331 8.74 -8.98 -19.68
N ARG A 332 10.01 -8.55 -19.61
CA ARG A 332 11.07 -8.96 -20.55
C ARG A 332 12.32 -9.38 -19.77
N ARG A 333 12.78 -10.60 -20.01
CA ARG A 333 13.97 -11.12 -19.34
C ARG A 333 15.23 -10.39 -19.82
N SER A 334 15.98 -9.79 -18.89
CA SER A 334 17.29 -9.20 -19.14
C SER A 334 18.09 -9.15 -17.83
N PRO A 335 19.45 -9.16 -17.91
CA PRO A 335 20.28 -9.06 -16.69
C PRO A 335 19.98 -7.79 -15.88
N ALA A 336 19.71 -6.66 -16.53
CA ALA A 336 19.35 -5.41 -15.87
C ALA A 336 17.97 -5.48 -15.20
N GLY A 337 16.97 -6.09 -15.86
CA GLY A 337 15.63 -6.30 -15.30
C GLY A 337 15.66 -7.21 -14.07
N GLU A 338 16.39 -8.33 -14.15
CA GLU A 338 16.57 -9.23 -13.02
C GLU A 338 17.28 -8.55 -11.83
N ALA A 339 18.28 -7.71 -12.12
CA ALA A 339 18.99 -6.94 -11.10
C ALA A 339 18.06 -5.91 -10.43
N LEU A 340 17.18 -5.25 -11.19
CA LEU A 340 16.20 -4.32 -10.63
C LEU A 340 15.18 -5.04 -9.74
N ILE A 341 14.64 -6.18 -10.16
CA ILE A 341 13.71 -6.98 -9.33
C ILE A 341 14.37 -7.39 -8.02
N ARG A 342 15.62 -7.89 -8.04
CA ARG A 342 16.39 -8.20 -6.81
C ARG A 342 16.57 -6.98 -5.91
N PHE A 343 16.90 -5.83 -6.49
CA PHE A 343 17.05 -4.57 -5.74
C PHE A 343 15.74 -4.16 -5.08
N LEU A 344 14.62 -4.20 -5.81
CA LEU A 344 13.29 -3.85 -5.29
C LEU A 344 12.83 -4.80 -4.16
N ALA A 345 13.26 -6.06 -4.15
CA ALA A 345 12.96 -7.01 -3.07
C ALA A 345 13.74 -6.70 -1.76
N SER A 346 14.70 -5.79 -1.79
CA SER A 346 15.55 -5.48 -0.64
C SER A 346 14.96 -4.40 0.28
N PRO A 347 15.24 -4.43 1.59
CA PRO A 347 14.85 -3.36 2.50
C PRO A 347 15.53 -2.02 2.18
N GLN A 348 16.70 -2.04 1.53
CA GLN A 348 17.42 -0.83 1.12
C GLN A 348 16.65 -0.03 0.07
N ALA A 349 16.04 -0.70 -0.91
CA ALA A 349 15.22 -0.03 -1.92
C ALA A 349 13.97 0.59 -1.29
N ALA A 350 13.29 -0.15 -0.41
CA ALA A 350 12.11 0.30 0.30
C ALA A 350 12.40 1.51 1.21
N ALA A 351 13.54 1.50 1.92
CA ALA A 351 13.96 2.57 2.82
C ALA A 351 14.07 3.94 2.14
N ILE A 352 14.46 3.96 0.84
CA ILE A 352 14.64 5.20 0.09
C ILE A 352 13.31 5.95 -0.06
N TRP A 353 12.24 5.25 -0.39
CA TRP A 353 10.92 5.88 -0.50
C TRP A 353 10.27 6.06 0.87
N ALA A 354 10.36 5.07 1.76
CA ALA A 354 9.80 5.14 3.11
C ALA A 354 10.22 6.42 3.85
N ALA A 355 11.49 6.82 3.71
CA ALA A 355 12.03 8.06 4.31
C ALA A 355 11.40 9.35 3.74
N GLN A 356 10.69 9.29 2.61
CA GLN A 356 9.99 10.43 2.02
C GLN A 356 8.54 10.57 2.51
N GLY A 357 7.99 9.51 3.13
CA GLY A 357 6.58 9.43 3.51
C GLY A 357 5.65 9.02 2.36
N GLY A 358 4.37 8.76 2.69
CA GLY A 358 3.36 8.34 1.73
C GLY A 358 3.62 6.96 1.11
N PHE A 359 4.32 6.10 1.83
CA PHE A 359 4.72 4.77 1.39
C PHE A 359 4.78 3.81 2.58
N ILE A 360 4.24 2.63 2.40
CA ILE A 360 4.43 1.51 3.33
C ILE A 360 5.02 0.33 2.54
N SER A 361 6.03 -0.31 3.14
CA SER A 361 6.62 -1.52 2.58
C SER A 361 6.07 -2.76 3.28
N PRO A 362 5.79 -3.84 2.55
CA PRO A 362 5.53 -5.15 3.14
C PRO A 362 6.80 -5.88 3.58
N ASN A 363 7.96 -5.27 3.39
CA ASN A 363 9.26 -5.83 3.77
C ASN A 363 9.43 -5.81 5.30
N THR A 364 9.47 -6.98 5.93
CA THR A 364 9.53 -7.15 7.39
C THR A 364 10.88 -6.76 7.99
N ASN A 365 11.93 -6.69 7.17
CA ASN A 365 13.26 -6.24 7.57
C ASN A 365 13.46 -4.72 7.44
N LEU A 366 12.43 -3.99 7.02
CA LEU A 366 12.43 -2.54 7.06
C LEU A 366 11.99 -2.07 8.45
N GLY A 367 12.91 -1.47 9.21
CA GLY A 367 12.58 -0.91 10.52
C GLY A 367 11.58 0.24 10.43
N VAL A 368 10.56 0.25 11.28
CA VAL A 368 9.51 1.30 11.27
C VAL A 368 10.04 2.70 11.57
N SER A 369 11.23 2.83 12.17
CA SER A 369 11.88 4.12 12.44
C SER A 369 12.29 4.88 11.18
N VAL A 370 12.30 4.24 10.01
CA VAL A 370 12.60 4.89 8.72
C VAL A 370 11.49 5.85 8.30
N TYR A 371 10.26 5.60 8.71
CA TYR A 371 9.12 6.47 8.37
C TYR A 371 9.21 7.81 9.12
N PRO A 372 9.01 8.94 8.44
CA PRO A 372 9.35 10.26 8.97
C PRO A 372 8.44 10.72 10.12
N ASP A 373 7.16 10.33 10.09
CA ASP A 373 6.17 10.82 11.03
C ASP A 373 5.52 9.70 11.87
N PRO A 374 4.98 10.00 13.07
CA PRO A 374 4.38 9.02 13.96
C PRO A 374 3.14 8.34 13.37
N ILE A 375 2.36 9.05 12.54
CA ILE A 375 1.12 8.53 11.94
C ILE A 375 1.47 7.43 10.96
N THR A 376 2.39 7.69 10.01
CA THR A 376 2.87 6.69 9.06
C THR A 376 3.49 5.48 9.77
N ARG A 377 4.26 5.70 10.85
CA ARG A 377 4.81 4.60 11.68
C ARG A 377 3.71 3.73 12.29
N SER A 378 2.68 4.35 12.83
CA SER A 378 1.53 3.65 13.42
C SER A 378 0.77 2.83 12.38
N ILE A 379 0.50 3.43 11.21
CA ILE A 379 -0.20 2.77 10.10
C ILE A 379 0.60 1.57 9.56
N ALA A 380 1.91 1.74 9.36
CA ALA A 380 2.80 0.67 8.91
C ALA A 380 2.85 -0.49 9.93
N SER A 381 2.97 -0.16 11.22
CA SER A 381 2.92 -1.15 12.31
C SER A 381 1.59 -1.90 12.33
N GLY A 382 0.46 -1.20 12.16
CA GLY A 382 -0.87 -1.79 12.10
C GLY A 382 -1.05 -2.77 10.95
N LEU A 383 -0.53 -2.44 9.75
CA LEU A 383 -0.57 -3.35 8.60
C LEU A 383 0.29 -4.60 8.84
N LEU A 384 1.49 -4.45 9.38
CA LEU A 384 2.36 -5.58 9.71
C LEU A 384 1.75 -6.49 10.79
N GLN A 385 1.07 -5.91 11.79
CA GLN A 385 0.40 -6.63 12.87
C GLN A 385 -0.90 -7.31 12.44
N ALA A 386 -1.55 -6.82 11.37
CA ALA A 386 -2.80 -7.42 10.88
C ALA A 386 -2.59 -8.88 10.44
N GLY A 387 -1.38 -9.29 10.06
CA GLY A 387 -1.05 -10.66 9.69
C GLY A 387 -2.05 -11.21 8.67
N ASP A 388 -2.70 -12.33 8.99
CA ASP A 388 -3.70 -12.98 8.11
C ASP A 388 -5.08 -12.30 8.14
N ASN A 389 -5.28 -11.24 8.93
CA ASN A 389 -6.56 -10.54 9.05
C ASN A 389 -6.74 -9.40 8.03
N PHE A 390 -5.79 -9.16 7.14
CA PHE A 390 -6.01 -8.24 6.04
C PHE A 390 -6.58 -8.95 4.80
N ARG A 391 -7.32 -8.20 3.97
CA ARG A 391 -7.76 -8.63 2.63
C ARG A 391 -7.43 -7.53 1.63
N PHE A 392 -6.98 -7.90 0.45
CA PHE A 392 -6.89 -6.92 -0.64
C PHE A 392 -8.29 -6.41 -1.02
N SER A 393 -8.36 -5.19 -1.56
CA SER A 393 -9.61 -4.66 -2.11
C SER A 393 -10.25 -5.65 -3.06
N LEU A 394 -11.57 -5.80 -3.01
CA LEU A 394 -12.30 -6.71 -3.90
C LEU A 394 -12.03 -6.42 -5.38
N SER A 395 -11.93 -5.13 -5.74
CA SER A 395 -11.59 -4.75 -7.11
C SER A 395 -10.21 -5.24 -7.56
N ASP A 396 -9.29 -5.42 -6.62
CA ASP A 396 -7.91 -5.84 -6.90
C ASP A 396 -7.78 -7.37 -6.95
N LEU A 397 -8.62 -8.09 -6.19
CA LEU A 397 -8.64 -9.56 -6.14
C LEU A 397 -9.41 -10.20 -7.30
N THR A 398 -10.42 -9.50 -7.82
CA THR A 398 -11.33 -10.01 -8.84
C THR A 398 -10.69 -9.92 -10.24
N PRO A 399 -11.22 -10.64 -11.26
CA PRO A 399 -10.71 -10.55 -12.62
C PRO A 399 -10.63 -9.10 -13.11
N ALA A 400 -9.58 -8.79 -13.87
CA ALA A 400 -9.33 -7.43 -14.36
C ALA A 400 -10.51 -6.83 -15.14
N GLY A 401 -11.25 -7.66 -15.89
CA GLY A 401 -12.46 -7.24 -16.60
C GLY A 401 -13.63 -6.86 -15.70
N PHE A 402 -13.64 -7.28 -14.43
CA PHE A 402 -14.67 -6.91 -13.45
C PHE A 402 -14.21 -5.81 -12.50
N GLY A 403 -13.06 -5.97 -11.85
CA GLY A 403 -12.58 -5.04 -10.82
C GLY A 403 -11.57 -4.01 -11.31
N GLY A 404 -10.80 -4.34 -12.35
CA GLY A 404 -9.59 -3.62 -12.73
C GLY A 404 -9.75 -2.47 -13.72
N THR A 405 -10.92 -2.28 -14.34
CA THR A 405 -11.12 -1.28 -15.40
C THR A 405 -12.12 -0.19 -15.01
N GLU A 406 -11.80 1.07 -15.33
CA GLU A 406 -12.62 2.24 -14.96
C GLU A 406 -13.95 2.29 -15.71
N ALA A 407 -13.94 1.92 -17.00
CA ALA A 407 -15.09 2.11 -17.89
C ALA A 407 -16.16 1.01 -17.75
N GLN A 408 -15.92 -0.02 -16.99
CA GLN A 408 -16.83 -1.18 -16.87
C GLN A 408 -16.68 -1.88 -15.51
N GLY A 409 -17.54 -2.86 -15.27
CA GLY A 409 -17.51 -3.69 -14.06
C GLY A 409 -17.79 -2.88 -12.78
N MET A 410 -17.16 -3.30 -11.69
CA MET A 410 -17.42 -2.79 -10.33
C MET A 410 -17.26 -1.27 -10.23
N ARG A 411 -16.19 -0.70 -10.79
CA ARG A 411 -15.88 0.73 -10.67
C ARG A 411 -16.99 1.60 -11.29
N LYS A 412 -17.43 1.26 -12.50
CA LYS A 412 -18.53 1.94 -13.17
C LYS A 412 -19.85 1.81 -12.40
N ILE A 413 -20.18 0.57 -11.99
CA ILE A 413 -21.45 0.26 -11.33
C ILE A 413 -21.55 0.99 -9.99
N LEU A 414 -20.47 1.04 -9.20
CA LEU A 414 -20.46 1.75 -7.91
C LEU A 414 -20.51 3.28 -8.10
N ARG A 415 -19.94 3.84 -9.18
CA ARG A 415 -20.15 5.26 -9.52
C ARG A 415 -21.62 5.57 -9.83
N GLN A 416 -22.29 4.68 -10.55
CA GLN A 416 -23.72 4.80 -10.80
C GLN A 416 -24.53 4.66 -9.51
N PHE A 417 -24.15 3.70 -8.63
CA PHE A 417 -24.77 3.52 -7.32
C PHE A 417 -24.67 4.76 -6.42
N LEU A 418 -23.54 5.45 -6.39
CA LEU A 418 -23.39 6.68 -5.60
C LEU A 418 -24.47 7.71 -5.91
N VAL A 419 -24.91 7.75 -7.17
CA VAL A 419 -25.94 8.69 -7.65
C VAL A 419 -27.35 8.11 -7.53
N SER A 420 -27.56 6.88 -7.99
CA SER A 420 -28.88 6.25 -8.06
C SER A 420 -29.41 5.76 -6.72
N ARG A 421 -28.48 5.25 -5.87
CA ARG A 421 -28.77 4.60 -4.57
C ARG A 421 -29.67 3.34 -4.71
N ASP A 422 -29.78 2.80 -5.90
CA ASP A 422 -30.54 1.57 -6.16
C ASP A 422 -29.75 0.34 -5.74
N VAL A 423 -30.08 -0.18 -4.55
CA VAL A 423 -29.39 -1.34 -3.95
C VAL A 423 -29.62 -2.61 -4.76
N SER A 424 -30.86 -2.87 -5.17
CA SER A 424 -31.21 -4.11 -5.86
C SER A 424 -30.71 -4.14 -7.31
N GLY A 425 -30.88 -3.04 -8.04
CA GLY A 425 -30.35 -2.91 -9.40
C GLY A 425 -28.84 -2.98 -9.42
N THR A 426 -28.16 -2.31 -8.49
CA THR A 426 -26.68 -2.38 -8.37
C THR A 426 -26.20 -3.80 -8.10
N ALA A 427 -26.81 -4.54 -7.18
CA ALA A 427 -26.43 -5.93 -6.92
C ALA A 427 -26.62 -6.83 -8.16
N ALA A 428 -27.72 -6.66 -8.90
CA ALA A 428 -27.96 -7.39 -10.13
C ALA A 428 -26.96 -7.05 -11.24
N GLU A 429 -26.61 -5.76 -11.40
CA GLU A 429 -25.59 -5.32 -12.37
C GLU A 429 -24.19 -5.85 -12.02
N LEU A 430 -23.82 -5.86 -10.73
CA LEU A 430 -22.57 -6.45 -10.25
C LEU A 430 -22.51 -7.94 -10.57
N GLU A 431 -23.59 -8.70 -10.32
CA GLU A 431 -23.66 -10.14 -10.64
C GLU A 431 -23.53 -10.38 -12.14
N GLN A 432 -24.26 -9.62 -12.95
CA GLN A 432 -24.19 -9.76 -14.41
C GLN A 432 -22.77 -9.44 -14.93
N ALA A 433 -22.11 -8.43 -14.36
CA ALA A 433 -20.74 -8.10 -14.75
C ALA A 433 -19.73 -9.14 -14.29
N ALA A 434 -19.90 -9.72 -13.09
CA ALA A 434 -19.08 -10.81 -12.57
C ALA A 434 -19.23 -12.06 -13.43
N GLY A 435 -20.46 -12.47 -13.75
CA GLY A 435 -20.73 -13.63 -14.61
C GLY A 435 -20.09 -13.57 -16.00
N ARG A 436 -19.78 -12.36 -16.49
CA ARG A 436 -19.04 -12.19 -17.76
C ARG A 436 -17.51 -12.25 -17.61
N ALA A 437 -17.00 -11.96 -16.43
CA ALA A 437 -15.57 -11.77 -16.20
C ALA A 437 -14.90 -12.97 -15.52
N TYR A 438 -15.63 -13.70 -14.71
CA TYR A 438 -15.10 -14.92 -14.11
C TYR A 438 -15.20 -16.09 -15.11
N PRO A 439 -14.18 -16.96 -15.13
CA PRO A 439 -14.27 -18.18 -15.95
C PRO A 439 -15.43 -19.06 -15.46
N PRO A 440 -16.08 -19.83 -16.34
CA PRO A 440 -17.16 -20.71 -16.00
C PRO A 440 -16.75 -21.84 -15.06
#